data_40494bcb4bb52aef19f322c0ed24727e
#
_entry.id   40494bcb4bb52aef19f322c0ed24727e
#
_cell.length_a   1.000
_cell.length_b   1.000
_cell.length_c   1.000
_cell.angle_alpha   90.00
_cell.angle_beta   90.00
_cell.angle_gamma   90.00
#
_symmetry.space_group_name_H-M   'P 1'
#
loop_
_entity.id
_entity.type
_entity.pdbx_description
1 polymer ?
#
loop_
_entity_poly.entity_id
_entity_poly.type
_entity_poly.pdbx_seq_one_letter_code
_entity_poly.pdbx_strand_id
1 'polypeptide(L)'
;DASEVISALLERRYRIVHVAGHGEPVTRDPATQKVVALGGVVLSDGTFLGPDEIRSMRTVPELVFVNCCHLAARDSGQTLKAINRAEFAWGVADSLIEIGVRCVIAAGWAVDDVPAKVFATTFYREVLAGRPFIHAVATAREAAWNEDRSSQTWAAYQAYGDPNWVYRRGSVETLTVPVPPREEFDGVSSPLGLALALEEQAVKSTWMRADPAVQLEKVRHLEARFGTLWGGMGAIAEAFGLAYAEAG
;
A
#
# COMPACT_ATOMS: atom_id res chain seq x y z
N ASP A 1 1.49 24.65 -2.27
CA ASP A 1 2.86 24.38 -2.73
C ASP A 1 3.35 23.02 -2.23
N ALA A 2 4.54 22.57 -2.60
CA ALA A 2 5.09 21.28 -2.23
C ALA A 2 5.24 21.12 -0.72
N SER A 3 5.67 22.18 -0.05
CA SER A 3 5.83 22.20 1.42
C SER A 3 4.49 21.98 2.14
N GLU A 4 3.41 22.56 1.63
CA GLU A 4 2.06 22.35 2.17
C GLU A 4 1.58 20.91 2.00
N VAL A 5 1.87 20.29 0.84
CA VAL A 5 1.53 18.89 0.56
C VAL A 5 2.27 17.96 1.53
N ILE A 6 3.58 18.15 1.67
CA ILE A 6 4.42 17.35 2.57
C ILE A 6 3.96 17.54 4.02
N SER A 7 3.78 18.79 4.48
CA SER A 7 3.29 19.08 5.82
C SER A 7 1.93 18.43 6.09
N ALA A 8 0.99 18.53 5.14
CA ALA A 8 -0.32 17.91 5.29
C ALA A 8 -0.24 16.38 5.41
N LEU A 9 0.63 15.73 4.63
CA LEU A 9 0.85 14.28 4.71
C LEU A 9 1.48 13.86 6.03
N LEU A 10 2.38 14.68 6.60
CA LEU A 10 3.06 14.38 7.85
C LEU A 10 2.23 14.70 9.11
N GLU A 11 1.38 15.73 9.05
CA GLU A 11 0.64 16.23 10.20
C GLU A 11 -0.74 15.59 10.38
N ARG A 12 -1.37 15.16 9.29
CA ARG A 12 -2.76 14.69 9.29
C ARG A 12 -2.85 13.19 9.10
N ARG A 13 -3.88 12.60 9.69
CA ARG A 13 -4.21 11.19 9.53
C ARG A 13 -5.13 10.99 8.32
N TYR A 14 -4.59 10.48 7.25
CA TYR A 14 -5.37 10.10 6.07
C TYR A 14 -5.51 8.57 6.01
N ARG A 15 -6.71 8.07 5.81
CA ARG A 15 -6.96 6.65 5.56
C ARG A 15 -6.78 6.29 4.09
N ILE A 16 -7.09 7.25 3.22
CA ILE A 16 -6.93 7.14 1.77
C ILE A 16 -6.14 8.35 1.30
N VAL A 17 -5.11 8.11 0.50
CA VAL A 17 -4.34 9.16 -0.18
C VAL A 17 -4.45 8.92 -1.68
N HIS A 18 -4.83 9.94 -2.44
CA HIS A 18 -4.82 9.92 -3.90
C HIS A 18 -3.84 10.98 -4.41
N VAL A 19 -2.87 10.54 -5.16
CA VAL A 19 -1.91 11.43 -5.80
C VAL A 19 -2.11 11.35 -7.31
N ALA A 20 -2.41 12.49 -7.93
CA ALA A 20 -2.50 12.64 -9.37
C ALA A 20 -1.50 13.68 -9.83
N GLY A 21 -0.62 13.32 -10.75
CA GLY A 21 0.44 14.23 -11.21
C GLY A 21 1.45 13.56 -12.14
N HIS A 22 2.61 14.18 -12.21
CA HIS A 22 3.73 13.61 -12.95
C HIS A 22 4.63 12.80 -12.03
N GLY A 23 5.17 11.70 -12.53
CA GLY A 23 6.14 10.87 -11.83
C GLY A 23 7.45 10.81 -12.62
N GLU A 24 8.58 10.77 -11.92
CA GLU A 24 9.88 10.51 -12.51
C GLU A 24 10.50 9.26 -11.86
N PRO A 25 11.02 8.32 -12.68
CA PRO A 25 11.69 7.13 -12.16
C PRO A 25 13.04 7.48 -11.54
N VAL A 26 13.52 6.64 -10.63
CA VAL A 26 14.90 6.69 -10.14
C VAL A 26 15.84 6.46 -11.33
N THR A 27 16.76 7.40 -11.56
CA THR A 27 17.77 7.24 -12.60
C THR A 27 19.05 6.66 -11.97
N ARG A 28 19.56 5.59 -12.59
CA ARG A 28 20.81 4.96 -12.20
C ARG A 28 21.85 5.13 -13.29
N ASP A 29 23.10 5.31 -12.90
CA ASP A 29 24.23 5.26 -13.82
C ASP A 29 24.33 3.84 -14.41
N PRO A 30 24.33 3.68 -15.75
CA PRO A 30 24.32 2.36 -16.38
C PRO A 30 25.57 1.51 -16.07
N ALA A 31 26.71 2.14 -15.82
CA ALA A 31 27.97 1.45 -15.57
C ALA A 31 28.15 1.07 -14.11
N THR A 32 27.74 1.92 -13.18
CA THR A 32 27.98 1.77 -11.75
C THR A 32 26.74 1.34 -10.95
N GLN A 33 25.55 1.36 -11.57
CA GLN A 33 24.24 1.11 -10.92
C GLN A 33 23.94 2.05 -9.74
N LYS A 34 24.75 3.10 -9.56
CA LYS A 34 24.49 4.12 -8.53
C LYS A 34 23.34 5.00 -8.90
N VAL A 35 22.52 5.38 -7.93
CA VAL A 35 21.46 6.35 -8.10
C VAL A 35 22.08 7.71 -8.40
N VAL A 36 21.74 8.29 -9.56
CA VAL A 36 22.21 9.62 -10.00
C VAL A 36 21.09 10.66 -9.92
N ALA A 37 19.81 10.23 -9.94
CA ALA A 37 18.68 11.09 -9.67
C ALA A 37 17.60 10.30 -8.90
N LEU A 38 17.03 10.95 -7.89
CA LEU A 38 15.91 10.40 -7.13
C LEU A 38 14.65 10.42 -8.00
N GLY A 39 13.85 9.37 -7.88
CA GLY A 39 12.53 9.30 -8.51
C GLY A 39 11.43 9.56 -7.48
N GLY A 40 10.25 9.89 -7.96
CA GLY A 40 9.10 10.17 -7.11
C GLY A 40 8.00 10.89 -7.86
N VAL A 41 6.97 11.30 -7.12
CA VAL A 41 5.95 12.21 -7.64
C VAL A 41 6.50 13.62 -7.67
N VAL A 42 6.43 14.27 -8.83
CA VAL A 42 6.90 15.65 -9.00
C VAL A 42 5.84 16.61 -8.46
N LEU A 43 6.20 17.42 -7.49
CA LEU A 43 5.37 18.47 -6.94
C LEU A 43 5.56 19.80 -7.71
N SER A 44 4.72 20.80 -7.40
CA SER A 44 4.60 22.04 -8.20
C SER A 44 5.86 22.90 -8.31
N ASP A 45 6.81 22.71 -7.40
CA ASP A 45 8.11 23.43 -7.38
C ASP A 45 9.28 22.58 -7.87
N GLY A 46 9.00 21.37 -8.41
CA GLY A 46 10.01 20.42 -8.83
C GLY A 46 10.57 19.54 -7.70
N THR A 47 10.07 19.71 -6.49
CA THR A 47 10.38 18.78 -5.37
C THR A 47 9.75 17.43 -5.63
N PHE A 48 10.43 16.37 -5.21
CA PHE A 48 9.91 15.00 -5.31
C PHE A 48 9.27 14.56 -3.99
N LEU A 49 8.09 13.94 -4.09
CA LEU A 49 7.55 13.11 -3.03
C LEU A 49 8.02 11.68 -3.31
N GLY A 50 9.08 11.29 -2.65
CA GLY A 50 9.74 10.00 -2.84
C GLY A 50 9.57 9.05 -1.66
N PRO A 51 10.31 7.93 -1.68
CA PRO A 51 10.26 6.93 -0.61
C PRO A 51 10.61 7.46 0.78
N ASP A 52 11.50 8.44 0.90
CA ASP A 52 11.96 8.94 2.19
C ASP A 52 10.90 9.82 2.86
N GLU A 53 10.19 10.66 2.11
CA GLU A 53 9.05 11.44 2.59
C GLU A 53 7.91 10.51 3.02
N ILE A 54 7.66 9.46 2.23
CA ILE A 54 6.66 8.43 2.52
C ILE A 54 7.01 7.69 3.81
N ARG A 55 8.27 7.27 3.99
CA ARG A 55 8.75 6.59 5.23
C ARG A 55 8.68 7.49 6.46
N SER A 56 8.66 8.79 6.28
CA SER A 56 8.57 9.77 7.37
C SER A 56 7.14 10.01 7.85
N MET A 57 6.13 9.42 7.22
CA MET A 57 4.73 9.57 7.62
C MET A 57 4.48 8.96 9.01
N ARG A 58 3.93 9.75 9.92
CA ARG A 58 3.59 9.29 11.29
C ARG A 58 2.39 8.36 11.35
N THR A 59 1.52 8.44 10.35
CA THR A 59 0.32 7.60 10.25
C THR A 59 0.23 7.10 8.83
N VAL A 60 0.24 5.79 8.68
CA VAL A 60 0.22 5.12 7.38
C VAL A 60 -1.22 5.05 6.87
N PRO A 61 -1.49 5.47 5.62
CA PRO A 61 -2.78 5.29 4.99
C PRO A 61 -3.11 3.80 4.79
N GLU A 62 -4.37 3.45 4.79
CA GLU A 62 -4.81 2.10 4.43
C GLU A 62 -4.74 1.85 2.93
N LEU A 63 -5.06 2.89 2.13
CA LEU A 63 -5.07 2.84 0.67
C LEU A 63 -4.32 4.04 0.10
N VAL A 64 -3.42 3.79 -0.84
CA VAL A 64 -2.79 4.85 -1.65
C VAL A 64 -3.07 4.59 -3.12
N PHE A 65 -3.58 5.62 -3.82
CA PHE A 65 -3.79 5.60 -5.26
C PHE A 65 -2.82 6.58 -5.92
N VAL A 66 -1.88 6.07 -6.71
CA VAL A 66 -0.86 6.87 -7.41
C VAL A 66 -1.20 6.89 -8.90
N ASN A 67 -1.82 7.98 -9.34
CA ASN A 67 -2.09 8.25 -10.74
C ASN A 67 -1.03 9.17 -11.33
N CYS A 68 0.21 8.69 -11.37
CA CYS A 68 1.34 9.42 -11.90
C CYS A 68 1.84 8.71 -13.15
N CYS A 69 1.38 9.16 -14.31
CA CYS A 69 1.94 8.72 -15.58
C CYS A 69 3.17 9.56 -15.91
N HIS A 70 4.26 8.92 -16.30
CA HIS A 70 5.46 9.61 -16.72
C HIS A 70 5.25 10.27 -18.08
N LEU A 71 5.06 11.58 -18.11
CA LEU A 71 4.90 12.38 -19.35
C LEU A 71 6.18 13.08 -19.79
N ALA A 72 7.22 13.07 -18.98
CA ALA A 72 8.47 13.78 -19.29
C ALA A 72 9.38 12.96 -20.20
N ALA A 73 9.01 12.75 -21.45
CA ALA A 73 9.97 12.61 -22.55
C ALA A 73 9.27 12.59 -23.90
N ARG A 74 9.25 13.72 -24.50
CA ARG A 74 8.81 13.90 -25.91
C ARG A 74 9.77 13.35 -26.93
N ASP A 75 10.85 12.64 -26.62
CA ASP A 75 11.69 12.04 -27.66
C ASP A 75 12.52 10.84 -27.23
N SER A 76 12.62 9.88 -28.17
CA SER A 76 13.51 8.72 -28.28
C SER A 76 13.22 7.46 -27.42
N GLY A 77 12.81 6.39 -28.07
CA GLY A 77 12.94 5.00 -27.60
C GLY A 77 11.76 4.46 -26.75
N GLN A 78 10.65 4.09 -27.37
CA GLN A 78 9.43 3.61 -26.71
C GLN A 78 9.62 2.39 -25.78
N THR A 79 10.55 1.50 -26.07
CA THR A 79 10.72 0.22 -25.34
C THR A 79 11.42 0.39 -23.98
N LEU A 80 12.46 1.22 -23.89
CA LEU A 80 13.16 1.51 -22.64
C LEU A 80 12.30 2.32 -21.66
N LYS A 81 11.41 3.19 -22.19
CA LYS A 81 10.48 3.98 -21.38
C LYS A 81 9.38 3.14 -20.72
N ALA A 82 8.93 2.06 -21.37
CA ALA A 82 7.92 1.17 -20.81
C ALA A 82 8.47 0.37 -19.61
N ILE A 83 9.72 -0.09 -19.68
CA ILE A 83 10.39 -0.82 -18.60
C ILE A 83 10.56 0.09 -17.37
N ASN A 84 11.04 1.31 -17.55
CA ASN A 84 11.23 2.27 -16.46
C ASN A 84 9.92 2.69 -15.76
N ARG A 85 8.78 2.65 -16.46
CA ARG A 85 7.47 3.01 -15.90
C ARG A 85 6.93 1.92 -14.97
N ALA A 86 7.01 0.66 -15.39
CA ALA A 86 6.62 -0.46 -14.55
C ALA A 86 7.50 -0.54 -13.30
N GLU A 87 8.80 -0.27 -13.42
CA GLU A 87 9.76 -0.21 -12.33
C GLU A 87 9.43 0.95 -11.35
N PHE A 88 9.01 2.11 -11.86
CA PHE A 88 8.55 3.23 -11.03
C PHE A 88 7.30 2.85 -10.21
N ALA A 89 6.26 2.33 -10.87
CA ALA A 89 5.02 1.93 -10.21
C ALA A 89 5.28 0.87 -9.12
N TRP A 90 6.13 -0.11 -9.43
CA TRP A 90 6.55 -1.12 -8.47
C TRP A 90 7.34 -0.53 -7.31
N GLY A 91 8.34 0.31 -7.56
CA GLY A 91 9.18 0.91 -6.51
C GLY A 91 8.40 1.82 -5.55
N VAL A 92 7.42 2.58 -6.06
CA VAL A 92 6.52 3.37 -5.21
C VAL A 92 5.61 2.46 -4.40
N ALA A 93 5.04 1.42 -5.01
CA ALA A 93 4.18 0.48 -4.32
C ALA A 93 4.93 -0.31 -3.24
N ASP A 94 6.15 -0.77 -3.54
CA ASP A 94 7.03 -1.48 -2.61
C ASP A 94 7.32 -0.63 -1.36
N SER A 95 7.77 0.61 -1.56
CA SER A 95 8.04 1.53 -0.44
C SER A 95 6.80 1.82 0.41
N LEU A 96 5.61 1.94 -0.20
CA LEU A 96 4.36 2.15 0.50
C LEU A 96 3.94 0.92 1.31
N ILE A 97 4.11 -0.27 0.74
CA ILE A 97 3.81 -1.54 1.42
C ILE A 97 4.79 -1.78 2.58
N GLU A 98 6.09 -1.48 2.41
CA GLU A 98 7.10 -1.58 3.47
C GLU A 98 6.74 -0.77 4.72
N ILE A 99 6.15 0.42 4.56
CA ILE A 99 5.70 1.23 5.69
C ILE A 99 4.34 0.82 6.26
N GLY A 100 3.68 -0.18 5.67
CA GLY A 100 2.43 -0.77 6.17
C GLY A 100 1.15 -0.31 5.46
N VAL A 101 1.22 0.33 4.29
CA VAL A 101 0.03 0.59 3.46
C VAL A 101 -0.58 -0.74 3.03
N ARG A 102 -1.87 -0.94 3.27
CA ARG A 102 -2.53 -2.22 2.99
C ARG A 102 -2.78 -2.46 1.51
N CYS A 103 -3.11 -1.40 0.78
CA CYS A 103 -3.45 -1.48 -0.63
C CYS A 103 -2.88 -0.30 -1.40
N VAL A 104 -2.28 -0.57 -2.55
CA VAL A 104 -1.74 0.44 -3.46
C VAL A 104 -2.26 0.21 -4.86
N ILE A 105 -2.73 1.27 -5.49
CA ILE A 105 -2.96 1.33 -6.94
C ILE A 105 -1.90 2.25 -7.54
N ALA A 106 -1.18 1.79 -8.54
CA ALA A 106 -0.20 2.62 -9.23
C ALA A 106 -0.30 2.45 -10.76
N ALA A 107 -0.21 3.55 -11.50
CA ALA A 107 -0.22 3.51 -12.96
C ALA A 107 1.13 3.00 -13.49
N GLY A 108 1.13 1.85 -14.15
CA GLY A 108 2.32 1.23 -14.74
C GLY A 108 2.73 1.82 -16.09
N TRP A 109 1.84 2.55 -16.78
CA TRP A 109 2.11 3.29 -18.02
C TRP A 109 1.15 4.47 -18.20
N ALA A 110 1.30 5.21 -19.28
CA ALA A 110 0.46 6.35 -19.60
C ALA A 110 -1.02 5.92 -19.74
N VAL A 111 -1.90 6.72 -19.18
CA VAL A 111 -3.34 6.51 -19.19
C VAL A 111 -4.04 7.62 -19.98
N ASP A 112 -5.16 7.27 -20.61
CA ASP A 112 -6.05 8.23 -21.26
C ASP A 112 -7.04 8.79 -20.23
N ASP A 113 -7.28 10.10 -20.28
CA ASP A 113 -8.00 10.83 -19.23
C ASP A 113 -9.41 10.29 -18.97
N VAL A 114 -10.18 9.98 -20.02
CA VAL A 114 -11.58 9.56 -19.87
C VAL A 114 -11.67 8.17 -19.21
N PRO A 115 -11.03 7.10 -19.73
CA PRO A 115 -11.07 5.80 -19.07
C PRO A 115 -10.34 5.80 -17.72
N ALA A 116 -9.35 6.65 -17.50
CA ALA A 116 -8.70 6.82 -16.18
C ALA A 116 -9.69 7.38 -15.14
N LYS A 117 -10.47 8.39 -15.51
CA LYS A 117 -11.55 8.93 -14.68
C LYS A 117 -12.61 7.86 -14.38
N VAL A 118 -13.01 7.08 -15.38
CA VAL A 118 -13.99 5.99 -15.19
C VAL A 118 -13.44 4.93 -14.25
N PHE A 119 -12.17 4.53 -14.44
CA PHE A 119 -11.51 3.60 -13.52
C PHE A 119 -11.54 4.12 -12.08
N ALA A 120 -11.00 5.31 -11.83
CA ALA A 120 -10.87 5.87 -10.49
C ALA A 120 -12.24 6.06 -9.81
N THR A 121 -13.23 6.62 -10.52
CA THR A 121 -14.57 6.83 -9.95
C THR A 121 -15.28 5.52 -9.63
N THR A 122 -15.17 4.52 -10.49
CA THR A 122 -15.73 3.19 -10.26
C THR A 122 -15.03 2.51 -9.09
N PHE A 123 -13.70 2.52 -9.06
CA PHE A 123 -12.91 1.96 -7.97
C PHE A 123 -13.33 2.53 -6.61
N TYR A 124 -13.38 3.86 -6.48
CA TYR A 124 -13.78 4.47 -5.22
C TYR A 124 -15.23 4.19 -4.84
N ARG A 125 -16.14 4.14 -5.80
CA ARG A 125 -17.53 3.77 -5.53
C ARG A 125 -17.62 2.37 -4.91
N GLU A 126 -16.91 1.38 -5.46
CA GLU A 126 -16.90 0.01 -4.94
C GLU A 126 -16.20 -0.08 -3.56
N VAL A 127 -15.04 0.57 -3.40
CA VAL A 127 -14.33 0.62 -2.12
C VAL A 127 -15.21 1.26 -1.03
N LEU A 128 -15.83 2.41 -1.31
CA LEU A 128 -16.66 3.11 -0.35
C LEU A 128 -17.99 2.39 -0.07
N ALA A 129 -18.41 1.50 -0.97
CA ALA A 129 -19.53 0.57 -0.75
C ALA A 129 -19.15 -0.66 0.10
N GLY A 130 -17.87 -0.77 0.53
CA GLY A 130 -17.39 -1.88 1.34
C GLY A 130 -17.14 -3.16 0.55
N ARG A 131 -16.84 -3.08 -0.73
CA ARG A 131 -16.41 -4.24 -1.53
C ARG A 131 -14.95 -4.55 -1.28
N PRO A 132 -14.54 -5.81 -1.31
CA PRO A 132 -13.14 -6.20 -1.25
C PRO A 132 -12.29 -5.52 -2.32
N PHE A 133 -11.05 -5.18 -1.99
CA PHE A 133 -10.13 -4.46 -2.87
C PHE A 133 -10.02 -5.09 -4.27
N ILE A 134 -9.84 -6.41 -4.34
CA ILE A 134 -9.72 -7.11 -5.63
C ILE A 134 -10.97 -6.98 -6.49
N HIS A 135 -12.17 -6.99 -5.89
CA HIS A 135 -13.43 -6.80 -6.61
C HIS A 135 -13.57 -5.36 -7.10
N ALA A 136 -13.21 -4.37 -6.28
CA ALA A 136 -13.22 -2.97 -6.69
C ALA A 136 -12.30 -2.72 -7.89
N VAL A 137 -11.11 -3.33 -7.89
CA VAL A 137 -10.16 -3.27 -9.02
C VAL A 137 -10.73 -3.94 -10.26
N ALA A 138 -11.30 -5.13 -10.13
CA ALA A 138 -11.88 -5.86 -11.28
C ALA A 138 -13.02 -5.07 -11.94
N THR A 139 -13.95 -4.57 -11.14
CA THR A 139 -15.08 -3.76 -11.63
C THR A 139 -14.60 -2.45 -12.28
N ALA A 140 -13.58 -1.80 -11.70
CA ALA A 140 -13.02 -0.59 -12.29
C ALA A 140 -12.31 -0.84 -13.62
N ARG A 141 -11.59 -1.96 -13.76
CA ARG A 141 -10.96 -2.37 -15.02
C ARG A 141 -11.99 -2.65 -16.10
N GLU A 142 -13.05 -3.38 -15.77
CA GLU A 142 -14.15 -3.67 -16.69
C GLU A 142 -14.85 -2.37 -17.13
N ALA A 143 -15.12 -1.45 -16.24
CA ALA A 143 -15.73 -0.17 -16.57
C ALA A 143 -14.85 0.67 -17.51
N ALA A 144 -13.54 0.75 -17.25
CA ALA A 144 -12.60 1.46 -18.12
C ALA A 144 -12.45 0.79 -19.50
N TRP A 145 -12.47 -0.56 -19.57
CA TRP A 145 -12.48 -1.31 -20.84
C TRP A 145 -13.73 -1.05 -21.66
N ASN A 146 -14.89 -1.00 -21.01
CA ASN A 146 -16.17 -0.74 -21.71
C ASN A 146 -16.31 0.71 -22.17
N GLU A 147 -15.65 1.66 -21.47
CA GLU A 147 -15.62 3.05 -21.88
C GLU A 147 -14.83 3.27 -23.16
N ASP A 148 -13.63 2.69 -23.26
CA ASP A 148 -12.81 2.76 -24.47
C ASP A 148 -11.99 1.48 -24.65
N ARG A 149 -12.46 0.62 -25.57
CA ARG A 149 -11.80 -0.66 -25.90
C ARG A 149 -10.52 -0.50 -26.70
N SER A 150 -10.28 0.67 -27.27
CA SER A 150 -9.04 0.97 -27.99
C SER A 150 -7.92 1.43 -27.04
N SER A 151 -8.28 1.93 -25.88
CA SER A 151 -7.36 2.32 -24.82
C SER A 151 -6.84 1.13 -24.03
N GLN A 152 -5.58 1.19 -23.60
CA GLN A 152 -4.97 0.22 -22.67
C GLN A 152 -5.03 0.67 -21.21
N THR A 153 -5.75 1.75 -20.92
CA THR A 153 -5.84 2.34 -19.58
C THR A 153 -6.44 1.36 -18.56
N TRP A 154 -7.37 0.50 -18.97
CA TRP A 154 -7.98 -0.53 -18.10
C TRP A 154 -6.94 -1.44 -17.44
N ALA A 155 -5.84 -1.74 -18.12
CA ALA A 155 -4.76 -2.60 -17.64
C ALA A 155 -3.60 -1.81 -17.01
N ALA A 156 -3.56 -0.49 -17.16
CA ALA A 156 -2.45 0.35 -16.68
C ALA A 156 -2.34 0.37 -15.16
N TYR A 157 -3.46 0.32 -14.47
CA TYR A 157 -3.49 0.39 -13.02
C TYR A 157 -3.12 -0.96 -12.39
N GLN A 158 -1.92 -1.02 -11.83
CA GLN A 158 -1.43 -2.17 -11.08
C GLN A 158 -1.91 -2.08 -9.64
N ALA A 159 -2.33 -3.22 -9.09
CA ALA A 159 -2.89 -3.34 -7.75
C ALA A 159 -1.97 -4.21 -6.88
N TYR A 160 -1.55 -3.70 -5.74
CA TYR A 160 -0.66 -4.34 -4.80
C TYR A 160 -1.28 -4.35 -3.41
N GLY A 161 -0.98 -5.37 -2.61
CA GLY A 161 -1.40 -5.46 -1.21
C GLY A 161 -2.47 -6.51 -0.96
N ASP A 162 -3.29 -6.30 0.07
CA ASP A 162 -4.29 -7.26 0.55
C ASP A 162 -5.53 -7.29 -0.37
N PRO A 163 -5.76 -8.39 -1.12
CA PRO A 163 -6.90 -8.51 -2.03
C PRO A 163 -8.26 -8.50 -1.30
N ASN A 164 -8.29 -8.90 -0.05
CA ASN A 164 -9.51 -9.01 0.76
C ASN A 164 -9.78 -7.78 1.62
N TRP A 165 -8.89 -6.79 1.58
CA TRP A 165 -9.10 -5.56 2.33
C TRP A 165 -10.43 -4.89 1.95
N VAL A 166 -11.16 -4.44 2.98
CA VAL A 166 -12.45 -3.76 2.86
C VAL A 166 -12.38 -2.44 3.60
N TYR A 167 -12.74 -1.37 2.92
CA TYR A 167 -12.88 -0.05 3.55
C TYR A 167 -14.11 -0.02 4.46
N ARG A 168 -13.90 0.13 5.75
CA ARG A 168 -14.99 0.26 6.73
C ARG A 168 -15.19 1.73 7.09
N ARG A 169 -16.38 2.27 6.84
CA ARG A 169 -16.77 3.60 7.32
C ARG A 169 -16.92 3.53 8.84
N GLY A 170 -15.98 4.12 9.57
CA GLY A 170 -16.02 4.27 11.01
C GLY A 170 -15.05 5.36 11.42
N SER A 171 -15.41 6.15 12.41
CA SER A 171 -14.47 7.08 13.03
C SER A 171 -13.35 6.28 13.69
N VAL A 172 -12.15 6.86 13.73
CA VAL A 172 -10.99 6.30 14.45
C VAL A 172 -11.34 6.01 15.93
N GLU A 173 -12.37 6.66 16.45
CA GLU A 173 -12.89 6.45 17.80
C GLU A 173 -13.71 5.16 17.97
N THR A 174 -14.24 4.56 16.90
CA THR A 174 -15.00 3.31 16.96
C THR A 174 -14.10 2.06 16.92
N LEU A 175 -12.78 2.22 16.77
CA LEU A 175 -11.81 1.11 16.89
C LEU A 175 -11.57 0.68 18.35
N THR A 176 -12.30 1.23 19.31
CA THR A 176 -12.36 0.73 20.68
C THR A 176 -13.34 -0.44 20.86
N VAL A 177 -14.10 -0.81 19.85
CA VAL A 177 -14.77 -2.11 19.85
C VAL A 177 -13.69 -3.13 19.49
N PRO A 178 -13.34 -4.07 20.39
CA PRO A 178 -12.36 -5.10 20.08
C PRO A 178 -12.83 -5.84 18.83
N VAL A 179 -12.09 -5.66 17.71
CA VAL A 179 -12.31 -6.50 16.53
C VAL A 179 -12.00 -7.92 16.96
N PRO A 180 -12.89 -8.89 16.77
CA PRO A 180 -12.60 -10.26 17.14
C PRO A 180 -11.26 -10.70 16.52
N PRO A 181 -10.40 -11.42 17.24
CA PRO A 181 -9.08 -11.83 16.74
C PRO A 181 -9.12 -12.47 15.35
N ARG A 182 -10.24 -13.12 15.05
CA ARG A 182 -10.49 -13.79 13.77
C ARG A 182 -10.62 -12.82 12.58
N GLU A 183 -11.14 -11.61 12.81
CA GLU A 183 -11.25 -10.58 11.74
C GLU A 183 -9.97 -9.75 11.61
N GLU A 184 -9.27 -9.55 12.74
CA GLU A 184 -8.04 -8.75 12.78
C GLU A 184 -6.92 -9.38 11.91
N PHE A 185 -6.86 -10.71 11.84
CA PHE A 185 -5.79 -11.45 11.19
C PHE A 185 -6.20 -12.19 9.90
N ASP A 186 -7.36 -11.87 9.35
CA ASP A 186 -7.83 -12.53 8.12
C ASP A 186 -6.95 -12.25 6.88
N GLY A 187 -6.18 -11.16 6.90
CA GLY A 187 -5.21 -10.80 5.86
C GLY A 187 -3.85 -11.53 5.94
N VAL A 188 -3.58 -12.30 6.99
CA VAL A 188 -2.32 -13.06 7.12
C VAL A 188 -2.34 -14.25 6.17
N SER A 189 -1.56 -14.15 5.08
CA SER A 189 -1.50 -15.15 4.00
C SER A 189 -0.10 -15.66 3.70
N SER A 190 0.91 -15.24 4.46
CA SER A 190 2.31 -15.61 4.24
C SER A 190 3.08 -15.69 5.56
N PRO A 191 4.23 -16.41 5.61
CA PRO A 191 5.10 -16.41 6.79
C PRO A 191 5.55 -15.03 7.22
N LEU A 192 5.90 -14.17 6.26
CA LEU A 192 6.28 -12.78 6.54
C LEU A 192 5.12 -11.99 7.16
N GLY A 193 3.91 -12.13 6.60
CA GLY A 193 2.70 -11.51 7.17
C GLY A 193 2.42 -11.96 8.59
N LEU A 194 2.68 -13.24 8.90
CA LEU A 194 2.56 -13.77 10.27
C LEU A 194 3.62 -13.18 11.19
N ALA A 195 4.89 -13.11 10.76
CA ALA A 195 5.95 -12.52 11.56
C ALA A 195 5.63 -11.06 11.93
N LEU A 196 5.22 -10.25 10.95
CA LEU A 196 4.83 -8.85 11.17
C LEU A 196 3.63 -8.72 12.11
N ALA A 197 2.62 -9.60 11.99
CA ALA A 197 1.47 -9.59 12.89
C ALA A 197 1.87 -9.92 14.33
N LEU A 198 2.78 -10.86 14.54
CA LEU A 198 3.31 -11.23 15.86
C LEU A 198 4.18 -10.11 16.46
N GLU A 199 5.05 -9.51 15.68
CA GLU A 199 5.85 -8.34 16.09
C GLU A 199 4.96 -7.17 16.50
N GLU A 200 3.88 -6.91 15.74
CA GLU A 200 2.91 -5.88 16.09
C GLU A 200 2.23 -6.16 17.44
N GLN A 201 1.86 -7.42 17.73
CA GLN A 201 1.30 -7.77 19.04
C GLN A 201 2.33 -7.58 20.17
N ALA A 202 3.59 -7.97 19.98
CA ALA A 202 4.65 -7.74 20.95
C ALA A 202 4.83 -6.22 21.25
N VAL A 203 4.91 -5.39 20.20
CA VAL A 203 5.00 -3.93 20.35
C VAL A 203 3.79 -3.34 21.07
N LYS A 204 2.57 -3.79 20.75
CA LYS A 204 1.34 -3.33 21.43
C LYS A 204 1.35 -3.70 22.90
N SER A 205 1.80 -4.89 23.26
CA SER A 205 1.92 -5.34 24.67
C SER A 205 2.89 -4.46 25.45
N THR A 206 4.07 -4.20 24.88
CA THR A 206 5.13 -3.45 25.56
C THR A 206 4.82 -1.96 25.72
N TRP A 207 4.33 -1.31 24.66
CA TRP A 207 4.29 0.16 24.59
C TRP A 207 2.90 0.77 24.73
N MET A 208 1.83 0.04 24.41
CA MET A 208 0.46 0.58 24.40
C MET A 208 -0.34 0.23 25.66
N ARG A 209 0.25 -0.44 26.67
CA ARG A 209 -0.44 -0.91 27.87
C ARG A 209 -1.75 -1.66 27.53
N ALA A 210 -1.73 -2.44 26.47
CA ALA A 210 -2.85 -3.26 26.06
C ALA A 210 -3.13 -4.32 27.15
N ASP A 211 -4.38 -4.73 27.28
CA ASP A 211 -4.75 -5.78 28.25
C ASP A 211 -4.00 -7.09 27.93
N PRO A 212 -3.14 -7.59 28.85
CA PRO A 212 -2.35 -8.81 28.63
C PRO A 212 -3.20 -10.01 28.24
N ALA A 213 -4.38 -10.17 28.82
CA ALA A 213 -5.26 -11.30 28.52
C ALA A 213 -5.76 -11.26 27.08
N VAL A 214 -6.09 -10.07 26.56
CA VAL A 214 -6.51 -9.86 25.17
C VAL A 214 -5.35 -10.12 24.21
N GLN A 215 -4.14 -9.65 24.55
CA GLN A 215 -2.97 -9.87 23.70
C GLN A 215 -2.58 -11.34 23.64
N LEU A 216 -2.60 -12.03 24.77
CA LEU A 216 -2.34 -13.45 24.83
C LEU A 216 -3.35 -14.28 24.01
N GLU A 217 -4.63 -13.90 24.03
CA GLU A 217 -5.67 -14.54 23.21
C GLU A 217 -5.38 -14.36 21.71
N LYS A 218 -4.94 -13.18 21.29
CA LYS A 218 -4.57 -12.90 19.90
C LYS A 218 -3.38 -13.73 19.44
N VAL A 219 -2.33 -13.83 20.26
CA VAL A 219 -1.15 -14.66 19.94
C VAL A 219 -1.54 -16.12 19.83
N ARG A 220 -2.36 -16.64 20.76
CA ARG A 220 -2.89 -18.00 20.70
C ARG A 220 -3.75 -18.26 19.46
N HIS A 221 -4.55 -17.27 19.07
CA HIS A 221 -5.34 -17.36 17.84
C HIS A 221 -4.46 -17.49 16.59
N LEU A 222 -3.39 -16.69 16.50
CA LEU A 222 -2.40 -16.79 15.40
C LEU A 222 -1.70 -18.16 15.41
N GLU A 223 -1.32 -18.67 16.59
CA GLU A 223 -0.69 -19.99 16.72
C GLU A 223 -1.64 -21.12 16.31
N ALA A 224 -2.88 -21.10 16.75
CA ALA A 224 -3.88 -22.10 16.39
C ALA A 224 -4.15 -22.12 14.87
N ARG A 225 -4.10 -20.98 14.22
CA ARG A 225 -4.38 -20.85 12.78
C ARG A 225 -3.18 -21.16 11.90
N PHE A 226 -1.97 -20.78 12.29
CA PHE A 226 -0.79 -20.81 11.43
C PHE A 226 0.39 -21.61 11.99
N GLY A 227 0.34 -22.02 13.26
CA GLY A 227 1.45 -22.71 13.92
C GLY A 227 1.82 -24.03 13.25
N THR A 228 0.85 -24.81 12.79
CA THR A 228 1.10 -26.05 12.04
C THR A 228 1.67 -25.82 10.65
N LEU A 229 1.36 -24.68 10.02
CA LEU A 229 1.81 -24.34 8.66
C LEU A 229 3.23 -23.78 8.66
N TRP A 230 3.52 -22.86 9.58
CA TRP A 230 4.76 -22.06 9.52
C TRP A 230 5.53 -22.02 10.84
N GLY A 231 5.00 -22.52 11.94
CA GLY A 231 5.63 -22.48 13.26
C GLY A 231 6.98 -23.20 13.36
N GLY A 232 7.27 -24.14 12.44
CA GLY A 232 8.58 -24.80 12.33
C GLY A 232 9.67 -23.93 11.67
N MET A 233 9.33 -22.76 11.12
CA MET A 233 10.31 -21.82 10.54
C MET A 233 10.97 -21.02 11.68
N GLY A 234 12.32 -20.98 11.73
CA GLY A 234 13.06 -20.34 12.82
C GLY A 234 12.61 -18.91 13.13
N ALA A 235 12.45 -18.07 12.11
CA ALA A 235 11.99 -16.70 12.26
C ALA A 235 10.56 -16.61 12.83
N ILE A 236 9.68 -17.54 12.47
CA ILE A 236 8.30 -17.57 13.00
C ILE A 236 8.28 -18.08 14.45
N ALA A 237 9.08 -19.09 14.76
CA ALA A 237 9.21 -19.57 16.14
C ALA A 237 9.76 -18.48 17.06
N GLU A 238 10.74 -17.70 16.60
CA GLU A 238 11.27 -16.54 17.32
C GLU A 238 10.20 -15.46 17.53
N ALA A 239 9.44 -15.11 16.48
CA ALA A 239 8.38 -14.13 16.56
C ALA A 239 7.26 -14.54 17.53
N PHE A 240 6.87 -15.82 17.54
CA PHE A 240 5.95 -16.36 18.55
C PHE A 240 6.53 -16.26 19.97
N GLY A 241 7.81 -16.65 20.15
CA GLY A 241 8.49 -16.55 21.42
C GLY A 241 8.48 -15.14 21.99
N LEU A 242 8.81 -14.15 21.15
CA LEU A 242 8.78 -12.72 21.49
C LEU A 242 7.34 -12.28 21.84
N ALA A 243 6.36 -12.58 20.99
CA ALA A 243 4.98 -12.18 21.20
C ALA A 243 4.39 -12.76 22.49
N TYR A 244 4.71 -14.01 22.83
CA TYR A 244 4.30 -14.61 24.09
C TYR A 244 5.01 -13.99 25.31
N ALA A 245 6.30 -13.71 25.21
CA ALA A 245 7.07 -13.10 26.29
C ALA A 245 6.55 -11.70 26.65
N GLU A 246 6.13 -10.92 25.66
CA GLU A 246 5.62 -9.56 25.86
C GLU A 246 4.12 -9.54 26.23
N ALA A 247 3.37 -10.57 25.90
CA ALA A 247 1.95 -10.67 26.26
C ALA A 247 1.72 -11.19 27.69
N GLY A 248 2.76 -11.69 28.41
CA GLY A 248 2.69 -12.16 29.80
C GLY A 248 2.68 -13.66 29.89
#